data_d95f84251b09efa80342909d54f0ca97
#
_entry.id   d95f84251b09efa80342909d54f0ca97
#
_cell.length_a   1.000
_cell.length_b   1.000
_cell.length_c   1.000
_cell.angle_alpha   90.00
_cell.angle_beta   90.00
_cell.angle_gamma   90.00
#
_symmetry.space_group_name_H-M   'P 1'
#
loop_
_entity.id
_entity.type
_entity.pdbx_description
1 polymer ?
#
loop_
_entity_poly.entity_id
_entity_poly.type
_entity_poly.pdbx_seq_one_letter_code
_entity_poly.pdbx_strand_id
1 'polypeptide(L)'
;MSRASGYEILQKGVDNMITGQIIQTSIDELKAITKVDLGVYDLNGSEVASTMERDDITTDLITGFAASPADSQVIGVHHLLKIRDEGELLYVLVARGMTDDVYM
;
A
#
# COMPACT_ATOMS: atom_id res chain seq x y z
N MET A 1 7.33 -26.90 -4.19
CA MET A 1 6.66 -27.29 -4.29
C MET A 1 5.61 -26.72 -4.62
N SER A 2 5.07 -26.59 -5.30
CA SER A 2 4.11 -25.96 -5.49
C SER A 2 3.08 -26.61 -5.77
N ARG A 3 2.05 -26.35 -5.72
CA ARG A 3 1.10 -26.96 -5.79
C ARG A 3 0.04 -26.31 -6.37
N ALA A 4 -0.27 -25.84 -7.31
CA ALA A 4 -1.30 -25.13 -7.93
C ALA A 4 -2.52 -25.95 -8.12
N SER A 5 -3.08 -26.42 -7.11
CA SER A 5 -4.29 -27.18 -7.15
C SER A 5 -5.49 -26.27 -6.91
N GLY A 6 -6.68 -26.80 -7.06
CA GLY A 6 -7.88 -26.03 -6.75
C GLY A 6 -7.93 -25.59 -5.31
N TYR A 7 -7.45 -26.43 -4.42
CA TYR A 7 -7.37 -26.07 -3.02
C TYR A 7 -6.50 -24.85 -2.83
N GLU A 8 -5.38 -24.81 -3.53
CA GLU A 8 -4.45 -23.71 -3.36
C GLU A 8 -5.03 -22.42 -3.92
N ILE A 9 -5.79 -22.49 -4.98
CA ILE A 9 -6.42 -21.31 -5.55
C ILE A 9 -7.44 -20.73 -4.57
N LEU A 10 -8.24 -21.60 -3.95
CA LEU A 10 -9.20 -21.14 -2.96
C LEU A 10 -8.49 -20.54 -1.75
N GLN A 11 -7.41 -21.16 -1.32
CA GLN A 11 -6.65 -20.68 -0.20
C GLN A 11 -6.07 -19.32 -0.49
N LYS A 12 -5.65 -19.09 -1.73
CA LYS A 12 -5.07 -17.83 -2.10
C LYS A 12 -6.09 -16.69 -2.01
N GLY A 13 -7.34 -16.96 -2.37
CA GLY A 13 -8.37 -15.94 -2.22
C GLY A 13 -8.61 -15.57 -0.77
N VAL A 14 -8.64 -16.58 0.10
CA VAL A 14 -8.80 -16.34 1.52
C VAL A 14 -7.59 -15.60 2.08
N ASP A 15 -6.40 -15.97 1.64
CA ASP A 15 -5.18 -15.33 2.12
C ASP A 15 -5.14 -13.87 1.74
N ASN A 16 -5.63 -13.51 0.56
CA ASN A 16 -5.67 -12.11 0.15
C ASN A 16 -6.58 -11.29 1.06
N MET A 17 -7.72 -11.87 1.45
CA MET A 17 -8.63 -11.18 2.33
C MET A 17 -8.01 -10.98 3.71
N ILE A 18 -7.37 -12.01 4.23
CA ILE A 18 -6.71 -11.92 5.53
C ILE A 18 -5.57 -10.92 5.47
N THR A 19 -4.82 -10.93 4.37
CA THR A 19 -3.72 -10.00 4.21
C THR A 19 -4.21 -8.56 4.24
N GLY A 20 -5.33 -8.27 3.60
CA GLY A 20 -5.88 -6.93 3.62
C GLY A 20 -6.25 -6.49 5.03
N GLN A 21 -6.83 -7.39 5.83
CA GLN A 21 -7.17 -7.07 7.21
C GLN A 21 -5.93 -6.85 8.06
N ILE A 22 -4.90 -7.64 7.85
CA ILE A 22 -3.66 -7.49 8.59
C ILE A 22 -3.00 -6.16 8.23
N ILE A 23 -2.98 -5.82 6.96
CA ILE A 23 -2.41 -4.56 6.51
C ILE A 23 -3.18 -3.39 7.13
N GLN A 24 -4.51 -3.46 7.11
CA GLN A 24 -5.32 -2.39 7.68
C GLN A 24 -5.01 -2.20 9.17
N THR A 25 -4.94 -3.28 9.92
CA THR A 25 -4.63 -3.21 11.34
C THR A 25 -3.24 -2.60 11.56
N SER A 26 -2.28 -3.03 10.74
CA SER A 26 -0.91 -2.55 10.89
C SER A 26 -0.79 -1.07 10.61
N ILE A 27 -1.43 -0.58 9.54
CA ILE A 27 -1.32 0.84 9.24
C ILE A 27 -2.13 1.69 10.20
N ASP A 28 -3.22 1.15 10.76
CA ASP A 28 -3.96 1.87 11.79
C ASP A 28 -3.09 2.08 13.02
N GLU A 29 -2.33 1.06 13.41
CA GLU A 29 -1.43 1.15 14.54
C GLU A 29 -0.29 2.12 14.27
N LEU A 30 0.25 2.08 13.05
CA LEU A 30 1.32 3.00 12.69
C LEU A 30 0.82 4.44 12.70
N LYS A 31 -0.38 4.68 12.22
CA LYS A 31 -0.93 6.02 12.24
C LYS A 31 -1.12 6.51 13.67
N ALA A 32 -1.56 5.64 14.55
CA ALA A 32 -1.76 6.03 15.95
C ALA A 32 -0.47 6.49 16.58
N ILE A 33 0.65 5.90 16.18
CA ILE A 33 1.94 6.24 16.74
C ILE A 33 2.57 7.43 16.01
N THR A 34 2.55 7.43 14.70
CA THR A 34 3.32 8.39 13.91
C THR A 34 2.52 9.60 13.48
N LYS A 35 1.20 9.51 13.52
CA LYS A 35 0.29 10.55 13.03
C LYS A 35 0.43 10.75 11.53
N VAL A 36 0.96 9.76 10.83
CA VAL A 36 1.10 9.79 9.37
C VAL A 36 0.00 8.94 8.78
N ASP A 37 -0.74 9.49 7.80
CA ASP A 37 -1.74 8.71 7.10
C ASP A 37 -1.07 7.78 6.11
N LEU A 38 -1.59 6.58 6.00
CA LEU A 38 -1.02 5.55 5.15
C LEU A 38 -2.09 4.93 4.28
N GLY A 39 -1.70 4.58 3.06
CA GLY A 39 -2.56 3.84 2.16
C GLY A 39 -1.75 2.78 1.45
N VAL A 40 -2.33 1.63 1.21
CA VAL A 40 -1.68 0.54 0.49
C VAL A 40 -2.56 0.21 -0.71
N TYR A 41 -1.95 0.16 -1.89
CA TYR A 41 -2.65 -0.04 -3.14
C TYR A 41 -2.03 -1.19 -3.89
N ASP A 42 -2.85 -1.94 -4.63
CA ASP A 42 -2.29 -2.98 -5.49
C ASP A 42 -1.77 -2.34 -6.78
N LEU A 43 -1.21 -3.15 -7.64
CA LEU A 43 -0.54 -2.63 -8.83
C LEU A 43 -1.52 -2.12 -9.89
N ASN A 44 -2.81 -2.40 -9.71
CA ASN A 44 -3.85 -1.86 -10.58
C ASN A 44 -4.39 -0.55 -10.04
N GLY A 45 -3.90 -0.09 -8.92
CA GLY A 45 -4.33 1.15 -8.33
C GLY A 45 -5.53 1.02 -7.42
N SER A 46 -5.92 -0.20 -7.08
CA SER A 46 -7.04 -0.42 -6.17
C SER A 46 -6.58 -0.36 -4.73
N GLU A 47 -7.39 0.25 -3.89
CA GLU A 47 -7.03 0.38 -2.48
C GLU A 47 -7.16 -0.96 -1.77
N VAL A 48 -6.11 -1.35 -1.07
CA VAL A 48 -6.13 -2.54 -0.23
C VAL A 48 -6.48 -2.16 1.21
N ALA A 49 -5.90 -1.06 1.68
CA ALA A 49 -6.17 -0.56 3.04
C ALA A 49 -5.79 0.91 3.09
N SER A 50 -6.42 1.67 3.97
CA SER A 50 -6.11 3.09 4.08
C SER A 50 -6.54 3.62 5.43
N THR A 51 -5.78 4.58 5.96
CA THR A 51 -6.20 5.34 7.14
C THR A 51 -6.67 6.74 6.74
N MET A 52 -6.64 7.08 5.46
CA MET A 52 -6.98 8.43 5.00
C MET A 52 -8.48 8.60 4.93
N GLU A 53 -8.98 9.67 5.53
CA GLU A 53 -10.40 9.95 5.44
C GLU A 53 -10.77 10.44 4.06
N ARG A 54 -9.86 11.16 3.45
CA ARG A 54 -10.11 11.68 2.14
C ARG A 54 -8.99 11.21 1.26
N ASP A 55 -9.33 10.49 0.22
CA ASP A 55 -8.33 9.89 -0.63
C ASP A 55 -8.27 10.63 -1.93
N ASP A 56 -7.25 11.42 -2.12
CA ASP A 56 -7.03 12.12 -3.39
C ASP A 56 -5.97 11.40 -4.22
N ILE A 57 -5.72 10.14 -3.92
CA ILE A 57 -4.80 9.31 -4.70
C ILE A 57 -5.56 8.74 -5.87
N THR A 58 -5.06 8.98 -7.08
CA THR A 58 -5.71 8.47 -8.27
C THR A 58 -5.10 7.14 -8.69
N THR A 59 -5.89 6.35 -9.41
CA THR A 59 -5.40 5.10 -9.98
C THR A 59 -4.18 5.35 -10.86
N ASP A 60 -4.22 6.41 -11.66
CA ASP A 60 -3.10 6.71 -12.56
C ASP A 60 -1.82 7.03 -11.82
N LEU A 61 -1.92 7.68 -10.68
CA LEU A 61 -0.75 7.98 -9.87
C LEU A 61 -0.08 6.67 -9.42
N ILE A 62 -0.89 5.73 -8.95
CA ILE A 62 -0.37 4.46 -8.44
C ILE A 62 0.21 3.62 -9.58
N THR A 63 -0.54 3.46 -10.68
CA THR A 63 -0.07 2.62 -11.77
C THR A 63 1.14 3.23 -12.45
N GLY A 64 1.20 4.55 -12.56
CA GLY A 64 2.36 5.22 -13.13
C GLY A 64 3.61 5.01 -12.30
N PHE A 65 3.48 5.14 -10.97
CA PHE A 65 4.61 4.91 -10.10
C PHE A 65 5.03 3.44 -10.13
N ALA A 66 4.07 2.53 -10.13
CA ALA A 66 4.38 1.10 -10.15
C ALA A 66 5.18 0.74 -11.40
N ALA A 67 4.90 1.39 -12.52
CA ALA A 67 5.60 1.13 -13.78
C ALA A 67 6.94 1.85 -13.88
N SER A 68 7.21 2.81 -12.98
CA SER A 68 8.44 3.58 -13.04
C SER A 68 9.59 2.77 -12.45
N PRO A 69 10.84 3.16 -12.76
CA PRO A 69 12.00 2.44 -12.20
C PRO A 69 12.32 2.88 -10.77
N ALA A 70 11.69 3.91 -10.25
CA ALA A 70 12.01 4.41 -8.92
C ALA A 70 11.43 3.49 -7.84
N ASP A 71 12.17 3.30 -6.75
CA ASP A 71 11.68 2.55 -5.62
C ASP A 71 10.88 3.44 -4.68
N SER A 72 11.11 4.73 -4.70
CA SER A 72 10.33 5.68 -3.93
C SER A 72 10.26 7.00 -4.68
N GLN A 73 9.25 7.78 -4.37
CA GLN A 73 9.05 9.05 -5.05
C GLN A 73 8.19 9.95 -4.17
N VAL A 74 8.49 11.24 -4.16
CA VAL A 74 7.69 12.22 -3.43
C VAL A 74 6.94 13.04 -4.45
N ILE A 75 5.62 13.10 -4.32
CA ILE A 75 4.77 13.87 -5.20
C ILE A 75 3.88 14.71 -4.30
N GLY A 76 4.16 16.01 -4.22
CA GLY A 76 3.43 16.89 -3.33
C GLY A 76 3.64 16.47 -1.88
N VAL A 77 2.57 16.20 -1.18
CA VAL A 77 2.65 15.77 0.22
C VAL A 77 2.65 14.26 0.35
N HIS A 78 2.65 13.55 -0.77
CA HIS A 78 2.57 12.10 -0.75
C HIS A 78 3.95 11.49 -1.01
N HIS A 79 4.26 10.49 -0.23
CA HIS A 79 5.50 9.76 -0.39
C HIS A 79 5.10 8.34 -0.82
N LEU A 80 5.54 7.95 -2.00
CA LEU A 80 5.19 6.65 -2.56
C LEU A 80 6.37 5.72 -2.46
N LEU A 81 6.12 4.48 -2.05
CA LEU A 81 7.16 3.48 -1.91
C LEU A 81 6.67 2.16 -2.50
N LYS A 82 7.58 1.42 -3.11
CA LYS A 82 7.26 0.10 -3.62
C LYS A 82 7.51 -0.93 -2.54
N ILE A 83 6.55 -1.82 -2.37
CA ILE A 83 6.67 -2.93 -1.44
C ILE A 83 6.91 -4.19 -2.24
N ARG A 84 8.07 -4.81 -2.00
CA ARG A 84 8.48 -6.00 -2.72
C ARG A 84 8.65 -7.16 -1.77
N ASP A 85 8.50 -8.35 -2.31
CA ASP A 85 8.80 -9.58 -1.58
C ASP A 85 9.59 -10.47 -2.52
N GLU A 86 10.83 -10.77 -2.13
CA GLU A 86 11.74 -11.58 -2.94
C GLU A 86 11.88 -11.01 -4.34
N GLY A 87 12.00 -9.70 -4.41
CA GLY A 87 12.19 -9.02 -5.69
C GLY A 87 10.92 -8.74 -6.47
N GLU A 88 9.82 -9.33 -6.07
CA GLU A 88 8.57 -9.15 -6.78
C GLU A 88 7.81 -7.97 -6.19
N LEU A 89 7.37 -7.07 -7.06
CA LEU A 89 6.59 -5.91 -6.63
C LEU A 89 5.17 -6.35 -6.30
N LEU A 90 4.73 -6.06 -5.08
CA LEU A 90 3.42 -6.48 -4.61
C LEU A 90 2.45 -5.34 -4.44
N TYR A 91 2.89 -4.24 -3.83
CA TYR A 91 2.01 -3.13 -3.49
C TYR A 91 2.74 -1.82 -3.60
N VAL A 92 1.96 -0.75 -3.63
CA VAL A 92 2.48 0.61 -3.50
C VAL A 92 1.96 1.16 -2.17
N LEU A 93 2.89 1.64 -1.34
CA LEU A 93 2.54 2.28 -0.08
C LEU A 93 2.59 3.78 -0.29
N VAL A 94 1.56 4.47 0.16
CA VAL A 94 1.52 5.93 0.10
C VAL A 94 1.47 6.45 1.53
N ALA A 95 2.37 7.35 1.87
CA ALA A 95 2.38 8.01 3.17
C ALA A 95 2.11 9.49 2.94
N ARG A 96 1.21 10.05 3.74
CA ARG A 96 0.92 11.47 3.68
C ARG A 96 1.14 12.06 5.05
N GLY A 97 2.22 12.77 5.22
CA GLY A 97 2.56 13.33 6.50
C GLY A 97 1.81 14.62 6.77
N MET A 98 1.80 15.02 8.01
CA MET A 98 1.26 16.31 8.41
C MET A 98 2.41 17.27 8.36
N THR A 99 2.68 17.80 7.17
CA THR A 99 3.89 18.55 6.95
C THR A 99 4.01 19.77 7.86
N ASP A 100 2.89 20.34 8.21
CA ASP A 100 2.94 21.50 9.10
C ASP A 100 3.52 21.12 10.45
N ASP A 101 3.18 19.94 10.93
CA ASP A 101 3.70 19.48 12.21
C ASP A 101 5.17 19.18 12.10
N VAL A 102 5.62 18.73 10.96
CA VAL A 102 7.01 18.36 10.78
C VAL A 102 7.92 19.57 10.91
N TYR A 103 7.45 20.72 10.47
CA TYR A 103 8.28 21.91 10.46
C TYR A 103 8.07 22.84 11.63
N MET A 104 7.25 22.42 12.53
CA MET A 104 7.02 23.24 13.72
C MET A 104 7.90 22.81 14.90
#